data_703ac760ece95357a78b940cc3f66c6a
#
_entry.id   703ac760ece95357a78b940cc3f66c6a
#
_cell.length_a   1.000
_cell.length_b   1.000
_cell.length_c   1.000
_cell.angle_alpha   90.00
_cell.angle_beta   90.00
_cell.angle_gamma   90.00
#
_symmetry.space_group_name_H-M   'P 1'
#
loop_
_entity.id
_entity.type
_entity.pdbx_description
1 polymer ?
#
loop_
_entity_poly.entity_id
_entity_poly.type
_entity_poly.pdbx_seq_one_letter_code
_entity_poly.pdbx_strand_id
1 'polypeptide(L)'
;RGTFSHRHAILRDEISEERINLLNTLPNVKGKMDIYNSLLSEYGVLGFDYGYAMANPNTLTIWEAQFGDFSNGAQIIFDQYISAAEDKWKLQNGIVILLPHGYEGQGSEHSSARIERYLQLCAIDNMTMANCTTPANFYHLLRRQMKRNFRKPLVVFTPKSLLRHPLATSTIQELSDGNFQEVINDSIEIKNVNKLVFCSGKFYYDLLEERTKLERTDVAIVRIEQLFPLHLDTLQDIIDKYPNVKKYVWAQEEPENM
;
A
#
# COMPACT_ATOMS: atom_id res chain seq x y z
N ARG A 1 16.51 -3.04 6.69
CA ARG A 1 17.22 -1.78 6.45
C ARG A 1 16.98 -0.79 7.57
N GLY A 2 18.02 -0.02 7.92
CA GLY A 2 17.93 1.07 8.88
C GLY A 2 17.43 0.63 10.26
N THR A 3 16.73 1.53 10.93
CA THR A 3 16.29 1.39 12.32
C THR A 3 15.26 0.29 12.54
N PHE A 4 14.49 -0.03 11.51
CA PHE A 4 13.41 -1.01 11.58
C PHE A 4 13.77 -2.40 11.04
N SER A 5 15.05 -2.67 10.79
CA SER A 5 15.47 -3.99 10.33
C SER A 5 15.29 -5.03 11.44
N HIS A 6 14.86 -6.23 11.07
CA HIS A 6 14.64 -7.37 11.98
C HIS A 6 15.97 -8.04 12.39
N ARG A 7 16.88 -7.26 12.96
CA ARG A 7 18.23 -7.69 13.30
C ARG A 7 18.29 -8.75 14.39
N HIS A 8 17.22 -8.87 15.19
CA HIS A 8 17.15 -9.74 16.35
C HIS A 8 16.36 -11.04 16.09
N ALA A 9 16.02 -11.35 14.87
CA ALA A 9 15.32 -12.61 14.55
C ALA A 9 16.24 -13.84 14.70
N ILE A 10 17.55 -13.66 14.57
CA ILE A 10 18.55 -14.70 14.81
C ILE A 10 19.31 -14.34 16.09
N LEU A 11 19.17 -15.17 17.10
CA LEU A 11 19.95 -15.09 18.32
C LEU A 11 21.19 -15.95 18.22
N ARG A 12 22.23 -15.59 18.95
CA ARG A 12 23.45 -16.38 19.09
C ARG A 12 23.60 -16.75 20.56
N ASP A 13 23.80 -18.04 20.83
CA ASP A 13 24.14 -18.51 22.16
C ASP A 13 25.53 -17.95 22.55
N GLU A 14 25.66 -17.45 23.78
CA GLU A 14 26.86 -16.78 24.25
C GLU A 14 28.06 -17.75 24.48
N ILE A 15 27.75 -19.01 24.76
CA ILE A 15 28.74 -20.05 25.11
C ILE A 15 29.10 -20.91 23.90
N SER A 16 28.09 -21.46 23.23
CA SER A 16 28.27 -22.37 22.09
C SER A 16 28.44 -21.66 20.74
N GLU A 17 28.13 -20.37 20.66
CA GLU A 17 28.03 -19.56 19.42
C GLU A 17 27.03 -20.08 18.41
N GLU A 18 26.20 -21.03 18.78
CA GLU A 18 25.14 -21.53 17.89
C GLU A 18 24.14 -20.42 17.54
N ARG A 19 23.69 -20.44 16.29
CA ARG A 19 22.68 -19.50 15.78
C ARG A 19 21.31 -20.14 15.83
N ILE A 20 20.37 -19.46 16.47
CA ILE A 20 18.99 -19.91 16.63
C ILE A 20 18.05 -18.89 16.01
N ASN A 21 17.24 -19.33 15.05
CA ASN A 21 16.12 -18.56 14.55
C ASN A 21 14.87 -19.03 15.31
N LEU A 22 14.39 -18.20 16.25
CA LEU A 22 13.28 -18.54 17.13
C LEU A 22 11.98 -18.87 16.38
N LEU A 23 11.76 -18.28 15.21
CA LEU A 23 10.57 -18.54 14.41
C LEU A 23 10.58 -19.96 13.84
N ASN A 24 11.76 -20.53 13.58
CA ASN A 24 11.90 -21.90 13.10
C ASN A 24 11.76 -22.96 14.21
N THR A 25 11.73 -22.54 15.47
CA THR A 25 11.57 -23.45 16.63
C THR A 25 10.13 -23.53 17.14
N LEU A 26 9.23 -22.75 16.56
CA LEU A 26 7.81 -22.76 16.98
C LEU A 26 7.19 -24.15 16.70
N PRO A 27 6.33 -24.67 17.61
CA PRO A 27 5.66 -25.93 17.42
C PRO A 27 4.72 -25.87 16.20
N ASN A 28 4.67 -26.95 15.43
CA ASN A 28 3.81 -27.11 14.25
C ASN A 28 4.14 -26.17 13.06
N VAL A 29 5.30 -25.55 13.04
CA VAL A 29 5.77 -24.79 11.86
C VAL A 29 5.94 -25.71 10.67
N LYS A 30 5.28 -25.37 9.56
CA LYS A 30 5.40 -26.10 8.28
C LYS A 30 6.40 -25.47 7.31
N GLY A 31 6.72 -24.22 7.52
CA GLY A 31 7.65 -23.43 6.70
C GLY A 31 8.97 -23.21 7.40
N LYS A 32 9.94 -22.63 6.68
CA LYS A 32 11.22 -22.22 7.21
C LYS A 32 11.41 -20.72 6.96
N MET A 33 11.91 -20.01 7.97
CA MET A 33 12.32 -18.61 7.84
C MET A 33 13.83 -18.55 7.66
N ASP A 34 14.28 -18.05 6.53
CA ASP A 34 15.67 -17.71 6.27
C ASP A 34 15.85 -16.20 6.18
N ILE A 35 16.97 -15.71 6.74
CA ILE A 35 17.28 -14.28 6.80
C ILE A 35 18.67 -14.07 6.24
N TYR A 36 18.75 -13.16 5.27
CA TYR A 36 19.99 -12.80 4.60
C TYR A 36 20.22 -11.29 4.63
N ASN A 37 21.46 -10.87 4.69
CA ASN A 37 21.82 -9.49 4.44
C ASN A 37 21.76 -9.22 2.94
N SER A 38 21.10 -8.13 2.56
CA SER A 38 21.06 -7.66 1.18
C SER A 38 22.09 -6.54 0.95
N LEU A 39 22.29 -6.19 -0.31
CA LEU A 39 22.99 -4.97 -0.68
C LEU A 39 22.23 -3.73 -0.15
N LEU A 40 22.96 -2.68 0.18
CA LEU A 40 22.37 -1.41 0.58
C LEU A 40 22.10 -0.53 -0.67
N SER A 41 21.40 -1.05 -1.63
CA SER A 41 21.11 -0.36 -2.89
C SER A 41 19.67 -0.66 -3.29
N GLU A 42 18.86 0.37 -3.41
CA GLU A 42 17.48 0.25 -3.91
C GLU A 42 17.46 -0.37 -5.30
N TYR A 43 18.32 0.09 -6.18
CA TYR A 43 18.49 -0.42 -7.53
C TYR A 43 18.81 -1.92 -7.55
N GLY A 44 19.84 -2.32 -6.81
CA GLY A 44 20.29 -3.72 -6.80
C GLY A 44 19.26 -4.66 -6.17
N VAL A 45 18.63 -4.25 -5.06
CA VAL A 45 17.66 -5.09 -4.35
C VAL A 45 16.36 -5.19 -5.13
N LEU A 46 15.82 -4.08 -5.65
CA LEU A 46 14.59 -4.11 -6.43
C LEU A 46 14.78 -4.92 -7.73
N GLY A 47 15.94 -4.79 -8.39
CA GLY A 47 16.27 -5.59 -9.57
C GLY A 47 16.32 -7.09 -9.26
N PHE A 48 16.91 -7.48 -8.10
CA PHE A 48 16.90 -8.86 -7.64
C PHE A 48 15.48 -9.36 -7.37
N ASP A 49 14.69 -8.61 -6.60
CA ASP A 49 13.32 -9.00 -6.22
C ASP A 49 12.39 -9.08 -7.44
N TYR A 50 12.58 -8.19 -8.42
CA TYR A 50 11.88 -8.26 -9.70
C TYR A 50 12.20 -9.60 -10.44
N GLY A 51 13.47 -9.94 -10.55
CA GLY A 51 13.90 -11.21 -11.18
C GLY A 51 13.39 -12.43 -10.39
N TYR A 52 13.41 -12.35 -9.06
CA TYR A 52 12.89 -13.41 -8.20
C TYR A 52 11.39 -13.62 -8.39
N ALA A 53 10.60 -12.54 -8.41
CA ALA A 53 9.16 -12.60 -8.66
C ALA A 53 8.81 -13.17 -10.03
N MET A 54 9.63 -12.87 -11.04
CA MET A 54 9.48 -13.43 -12.39
C MET A 54 9.76 -14.92 -12.43
N ALA A 55 10.80 -15.39 -11.73
CA ALA A 55 11.16 -16.79 -11.66
C ALA A 55 10.17 -17.61 -10.79
N ASN A 56 9.48 -16.97 -9.86
CA ASN A 56 8.57 -17.59 -8.89
C ASN A 56 7.18 -16.92 -8.88
N PRO A 57 6.39 -17.04 -9.96
CA PRO A 57 5.13 -16.30 -10.12
C PRO A 57 4.04 -16.69 -9.12
N ASN A 58 4.20 -17.81 -8.42
CA ASN A 58 3.28 -18.31 -7.40
C ASN A 58 3.69 -17.91 -5.96
N THR A 59 4.77 -17.17 -5.81
CA THR A 59 5.27 -16.67 -4.53
C THR A 59 4.93 -15.19 -4.39
N LEU A 60 4.47 -14.79 -3.21
CA LEU A 60 4.30 -13.36 -2.88
C LEU A 60 5.68 -12.75 -2.63
N THR A 61 6.17 -12.02 -3.61
CA THR A 61 7.44 -11.29 -3.51
C THR A 61 7.14 -9.83 -3.20
N ILE A 62 7.70 -9.33 -2.10
CA ILE A 62 7.48 -7.95 -1.63
C ILE A 62 8.82 -7.26 -1.49
N TRP A 63 8.98 -6.13 -2.17
CA TRP A 63 10.04 -5.17 -1.92
C TRP A 63 9.48 -3.98 -1.15
N GLU A 64 10.09 -3.61 -0.04
CA GLU A 64 9.72 -2.43 0.74
C GLU A 64 10.88 -1.44 0.78
N ALA A 65 10.65 -0.21 0.35
CA ALA A 65 11.59 0.89 0.54
C ALA A 65 11.67 1.26 2.01
N GLN A 66 12.82 1.73 2.49
CA GLN A 66 12.93 2.26 3.85
C GLN A 66 11.99 3.44 4.08
N PHE A 67 11.96 4.35 3.11
CA PHE A 67 10.96 5.39 2.85
C PHE A 67 10.71 5.42 1.35
N GLY A 68 9.52 5.78 0.94
CA GLY A 68 9.17 5.86 -0.48
C GLY A 68 10.03 6.87 -1.25
N ASP A 69 10.52 7.91 -0.59
CA ASP A 69 11.47 8.89 -1.14
C ASP A 69 12.70 8.22 -1.76
N PHE A 70 13.20 7.15 -1.12
CA PHE A 70 14.42 6.48 -1.58
C PHE A 70 14.21 5.55 -2.77
N SER A 71 12.97 5.33 -3.19
CA SER A 71 12.68 4.57 -4.41
C SER A 71 13.24 5.22 -5.68
N ASN A 72 13.55 6.51 -5.63
CA ASN A 72 14.23 7.22 -6.70
C ASN A 72 15.60 6.61 -7.06
N GLY A 73 16.30 5.99 -6.09
CA GLY A 73 17.52 5.24 -6.34
C GLY A 73 17.34 3.97 -7.18
N ALA A 74 16.11 3.53 -7.39
CA ALA A 74 15.74 2.39 -8.23
C ALA A 74 14.86 2.79 -9.43
N GLN A 75 14.79 4.08 -9.79
CA GLN A 75 13.91 4.59 -10.84
C GLN A 75 14.11 3.87 -12.18
N ILE A 76 15.33 3.49 -12.50
CA ILE A 76 15.65 2.75 -13.73
C ILE A 76 14.89 1.41 -13.78
N ILE A 77 14.76 0.71 -12.64
CA ILE A 77 14.02 -0.55 -12.57
C ILE A 77 12.53 -0.32 -12.76
N PHE A 78 11.98 0.76 -12.18
CA PHE A 78 10.58 1.12 -12.41
C PHE A 78 10.30 1.42 -13.88
N ASP A 79 11.11 2.29 -14.50
CA ASP A 79 10.88 2.76 -15.86
C ASP A 79 11.09 1.68 -16.92
N GLN A 80 12.15 0.87 -16.77
CA GLN A 80 12.57 -0.04 -17.83
C GLN A 80 12.01 -1.46 -17.68
N TYR A 81 11.66 -1.87 -16.47
CA TYR A 81 11.22 -3.24 -16.19
C TYR A 81 9.80 -3.28 -15.62
N ILE A 82 9.54 -2.68 -14.47
CA ILE A 82 8.26 -2.85 -13.76
C ILE A 82 7.10 -2.31 -14.58
N SER A 83 7.21 -1.08 -15.10
CA SER A 83 6.15 -0.45 -15.88
C SER A 83 6.03 -0.94 -17.32
N ALA A 84 7.10 -1.45 -17.90
CA ALA A 84 7.23 -1.63 -19.36
C ALA A 84 7.51 -3.07 -19.82
N ALA A 85 7.85 -3.99 -18.92
CA ALA A 85 8.29 -5.35 -19.30
C ALA A 85 7.23 -6.15 -20.05
N GLU A 86 5.96 -5.99 -19.70
CA GLU A 86 4.88 -6.70 -20.39
C GLU A 86 4.75 -6.24 -21.84
N ASP A 87 4.87 -4.96 -22.11
CA ASP A 87 4.83 -4.45 -23.48
C ASP A 87 6.09 -4.82 -24.26
N LYS A 88 7.26 -4.61 -23.68
CA LYS A 88 8.56 -4.88 -24.33
C LYS A 88 8.80 -6.36 -24.61
N TRP A 89 8.51 -7.23 -23.66
CA TRP A 89 8.95 -8.63 -23.69
C TRP A 89 7.82 -9.63 -23.47
N LYS A 90 6.59 -9.15 -23.31
CA LYS A 90 5.41 -9.99 -22.99
C LYS A 90 5.58 -10.79 -21.67
N LEU A 91 6.32 -10.20 -20.73
CA LEU A 91 6.59 -10.77 -19.41
C LEU A 91 5.73 -10.10 -18.36
N GLN A 92 4.94 -10.90 -17.67
CA GLN A 92 4.18 -10.47 -16.50
C GLN A 92 4.99 -10.66 -15.23
N ASN A 93 4.79 -9.79 -14.25
CA ASN A 93 5.47 -9.83 -12.96
C ASN A 93 4.51 -9.48 -11.84
N GLY A 94 4.46 -10.28 -10.80
CA GLY A 94 3.56 -10.11 -9.66
C GLY A 94 4.17 -9.43 -8.44
N ILE A 95 5.31 -8.73 -8.60
CA ILE A 95 5.99 -8.07 -7.49
C ILE A 95 5.08 -7.07 -6.80
N VAL A 96 5.13 -7.04 -5.48
CA VAL A 96 4.50 -6.02 -4.64
C VAL A 96 5.58 -5.05 -4.15
N ILE A 97 5.31 -3.78 -4.28
CA ILE A 97 6.22 -2.70 -3.91
C ILE A 97 5.53 -1.86 -2.84
N LEU A 98 6.11 -1.84 -1.64
CA LEU A 98 5.62 -1.04 -0.52
C LEU A 98 6.46 0.23 -0.40
N LEU A 99 5.79 1.37 -0.51
CA LEU A 99 6.41 2.69 -0.46
C LEU A 99 5.84 3.48 0.72
N PRO A 100 6.56 3.54 1.86
CA PRO A 100 6.17 4.41 2.96
C PRO A 100 6.00 5.85 2.47
N HIS A 101 4.80 6.40 2.66
CA HIS A 101 4.40 7.71 2.19
C HIS A 101 3.46 8.35 3.20
N GLY A 102 3.74 9.57 3.59
CA GLY A 102 2.93 10.37 4.50
C GLY A 102 3.72 11.54 5.08
N TYR A 103 3.07 12.69 5.22
CA TYR A 103 3.65 13.89 5.81
C TYR A 103 3.50 13.81 7.34
N GLU A 104 4.41 13.06 7.97
CA GLU A 104 4.34 12.66 9.37
C GLU A 104 5.39 13.35 10.26
N GLY A 105 5.93 14.49 9.81
CA GLY A 105 6.92 15.27 10.57
C GLY A 105 8.32 14.69 10.61
N GLN A 106 8.64 13.71 9.76
CA GLN A 106 9.96 13.06 9.72
C GLN A 106 10.98 13.77 8.82
N GLY A 107 10.61 14.90 8.24
CA GLY A 107 11.47 15.73 7.39
C GLY A 107 11.16 15.58 5.89
N SER A 108 11.80 16.45 5.11
CA SER A 108 11.54 16.60 3.66
C SER A 108 11.90 15.35 2.84
N GLU A 109 12.84 14.54 3.33
CA GLU A 109 13.36 13.36 2.62
C GLU A 109 12.68 12.05 3.05
N HIS A 110 11.64 12.14 3.89
CA HIS A 110 10.99 10.99 4.53
C HIS A 110 9.47 11.10 4.48
N SER A 111 8.94 11.88 3.55
CA SER A 111 7.51 12.19 3.48
C SER A 111 6.85 11.69 2.20
N SER A 112 7.47 11.85 1.04
CA SER A 112 6.81 11.59 -0.24
C SER A 112 7.47 10.50 -1.06
N ALA A 113 6.72 9.45 -1.35
CA ALA A 113 7.07 8.46 -2.36
C ALA A 113 6.89 8.97 -3.80
N ARG A 114 6.36 10.17 -3.99
CA ARG A 114 6.05 10.74 -5.29
C ARG A 114 5.00 9.93 -6.06
N ILE A 115 3.78 9.89 -5.51
CA ILE A 115 2.64 9.15 -6.09
C ILE A 115 2.44 9.50 -7.57
N GLU A 116 2.55 10.77 -7.92
CA GLU A 116 2.41 11.30 -9.26
C GLU A 116 3.35 10.66 -10.29
N ARG A 117 4.57 10.28 -9.89
CA ARG A 117 5.53 9.61 -10.79
C ARG A 117 5.08 8.22 -11.17
N TYR A 118 4.51 7.49 -10.21
CA TYR A 118 3.99 6.14 -10.48
C TYR A 118 2.71 6.20 -11.31
N LEU A 119 1.83 7.16 -11.03
CA LEU A 119 0.63 7.36 -11.85
C LEU A 119 0.98 7.73 -13.29
N GLN A 120 2.04 8.50 -13.53
CA GLN A 120 2.54 8.79 -14.89
C GLN A 120 3.04 7.55 -15.64
N LEU A 121 3.51 6.53 -14.93
CA LEU A 121 3.95 5.26 -15.52
C LEU A 121 2.79 4.29 -15.80
N CYS A 122 1.59 4.61 -15.33
CA CYS A 122 0.40 3.79 -15.55
C CYS A 122 -0.16 3.96 -16.95
N ALA A 123 -0.38 2.86 -17.66
CA ALA A 123 -0.99 2.83 -18.98
C ALA A 123 -1.55 1.43 -19.28
N ILE A 124 -2.78 1.35 -19.77
CA ILE A 124 -3.40 0.11 -20.27
C ILE A 124 -3.22 -1.09 -19.30
N ASP A 125 -3.57 -0.86 -18.03
CA ASP A 125 -3.54 -1.89 -16.97
C ASP A 125 -2.18 -2.56 -16.75
N ASN A 126 -1.07 -1.86 -16.99
CA ASN A 126 0.29 -2.39 -16.81
C ASN A 126 0.66 -2.62 -15.33
N MET A 127 0.07 -1.87 -14.41
CA MET A 127 0.32 -1.94 -12.97
C MET A 127 -0.98 -1.70 -12.19
N THR A 128 -0.94 -1.94 -10.89
CA THR A 128 -1.99 -1.52 -9.94
C THR A 128 -1.38 -0.61 -8.89
N MET A 129 -2.10 0.47 -8.54
CA MET A 129 -1.69 1.41 -7.49
C MET A 129 -2.74 1.49 -6.41
N ALA A 130 -2.33 1.39 -5.15
CA ALA A 130 -3.23 1.41 -4.02
C ALA A 130 -2.64 2.18 -2.82
N ASN A 131 -3.54 2.74 -2.00
CA ASN A 131 -3.23 3.39 -0.75
C ASN A 131 -4.31 3.04 0.28
N CYS A 132 -4.12 1.92 0.99
CA CYS A 132 -5.13 1.35 1.86
C CYS A 132 -5.24 2.08 3.19
N THR A 133 -6.47 2.29 3.65
CA THR A 133 -6.74 2.93 4.94
C THR A 133 -6.95 1.95 6.08
N THR A 134 -7.31 0.70 5.83
CA THR A 134 -7.58 -0.30 6.89
C THR A 134 -6.73 -1.55 6.75
N PRO A 135 -6.40 -2.25 7.87
CA PRO A 135 -5.67 -3.52 7.84
C PRO A 135 -6.36 -4.60 7.01
N ALA A 136 -7.69 -4.72 7.11
CA ALA A 136 -8.43 -5.72 6.33
C ALA A 136 -8.34 -5.45 4.83
N ASN A 137 -8.48 -4.19 4.41
CA ASN A 137 -8.38 -3.86 2.99
C ASN A 137 -6.95 -4.09 2.44
N PHE A 138 -5.93 -3.77 3.23
CA PHE A 138 -4.54 -4.08 2.88
C PHE A 138 -4.29 -5.59 2.76
N TYR A 139 -4.79 -6.37 3.73
CA TYR A 139 -4.72 -7.84 3.67
C TYR A 139 -5.39 -8.40 2.41
N HIS A 140 -6.60 -7.94 2.10
CA HIS A 140 -7.33 -8.39 0.91
C HIS A 140 -6.70 -7.93 -0.39
N LEU A 141 -6.01 -6.80 -0.41
CA LEU A 141 -5.22 -6.35 -1.55
C LEU A 141 -4.10 -7.37 -1.87
N LEU A 142 -3.32 -7.76 -0.86
CA LEU A 142 -2.25 -8.75 -1.00
C LEU A 142 -2.82 -10.14 -1.36
N ARG A 143 -3.94 -10.51 -0.74
CA ARG A 143 -4.62 -11.77 -1.08
C ARG A 143 -5.12 -11.76 -2.53
N ARG A 144 -5.70 -10.66 -2.99
CA ARG A 144 -6.13 -10.49 -4.39
C ARG A 144 -4.96 -10.62 -5.35
N GLN A 145 -3.79 -10.04 -5.05
CA GLN A 145 -2.58 -10.12 -5.86
C GLN A 145 -2.19 -11.58 -6.15
N MET A 146 -2.32 -12.45 -5.15
CA MET A 146 -1.98 -13.88 -5.32
C MET A 146 -3.10 -14.73 -5.93
N LYS A 147 -4.37 -14.30 -5.78
CA LYS A 147 -5.53 -15.07 -6.27
C LYS A 147 -5.89 -14.80 -7.73
N ARG A 148 -5.42 -13.69 -8.30
CA ARG A 148 -5.61 -13.39 -9.71
C ARG A 148 -4.92 -14.43 -10.59
N ASN A 149 -5.52 -14.75 -11.73
CA ASN A 149 -4.96 -15.67 -12.72
C ASN A 149 -3.92 -15.05 -13.67
N PHE A 150 -3.57 -13.79 -13.41
CA PHE A 150 -2.52 -13.04 -14.10
C PHE A 150 -1.60 -12.39 -13.08
N ARG A 151 -0.45 -11.89 -13.53
CA ARG A 151 0.54 -11.19 -12.71
C ARG A 151 0.79 -9.80 -13.23
N LYS A 152 0.46 -8.78 -12.42
CA LYS A 152 0.75 -7.36 -12.68
C LYS A 152 1.44 -6.77 -11.45
N PRO A 153 2.42 -5.89 -11.62
CA PRO A 153 3.04 -5.21 -10.48
C PRO A 153 2.00 -4.45 -9.66
N LEU A 154 2.16 -4.51 -8.35
CA LEU A 154 1.33 -3.78 -7.39
C LEU A 154 2.19 -2.81 -6.59
N VAL A 155 1.92 -1.52 -6.71
CA VAL A 155 2.54 -0.47 -5.90
C VAL A 155 1.57 -0.04 -4.82
N VAL A 156 2.00 -0.10 -3.56
CA VAL A 156 1.19 0.26 -2.41
C VAL A 156 1.88 1.36 -1.62
N PHE A 157 1.20 2.47 -1.44
CA PHE A 157 1.65 3.53 -0.54
C PHE A 157 1.27 3.16 0.89
N THR A 158 2.24 3.18 1.80
CA THR A 158 2.11 2.61 3.15
C THR A 158 2.54 3.61 4.22
N PRO A 159 1.64 4.49 4.68
CA PRO A 159 1.94 5.44 5.75
C PRO A 159 2.36 4.71 7.04
N LYS A 160 3.48 5.09 7.63
CA LYS A 160 4.01 4.42 8.84
C LYS A 160 3.16 4.66 10.07
N SER A 161 2.50 5.82 10.17
CA SER A 161 1.59 6.14 11.27
C SER A 161 0.43 5.15 11.37
N LEU A 162 -0.08 4.64 10.25
CA LEU A 162 -1.19 3.69 10.25
C LEU A 162 -0.85 2.35 10.90
N LEU A 163 0.42 1.99 11.03
CA LEU A 163 0.84 0.79 11.76
C LEU A 163 0.48 0.83 13.26
N ARG A 164 0.24 2.02 13.81
CA ARG A 164 -0.07 2.24 15.23
C ARG A 164 -1.25 3.18 15.45
N HIS A 165 -1.94 3.58 14.39
CA HIS A 165 -3.05 4.52 14.50
C HIS A 165 -4.24 3.84 15.19
N PRO A 166 -4.81 4.42 16.28
CA PRO A 166 -5.84 3.75 17.08
C PRO A 166 -7.14 3.46 16.32
N LEU A 167 -7.45 4.23 15.29
CA LEU A 167 -8.63 4.03 14.44
C LEU A 167 -8.35 3.13 13.23
N ALA A 168 -7.09 2.86 12.88
CA ALA A 168 -6.72 1.97 11.79
C ALA A 168 -6.76 0.51 12.25
N THR A 169 -7.95 0.03 12.56
CA THR A 169 -8.21 -1.33 13.05
C THR A 169 -9.19 -2.06 12.14
N SER A 170 -9.21 -3.37 12.25
CA SER A 170 -10.17 -4.23 11.55
C SER A 170 -10.57 -5.39 12.43
N THR A 171 -11.79 -5.85 12.27
CA THR A 171 -12.30 -7.04 12.95
C THR A 171 -11.79 -8.33 12.30
N ILE A 172 -11.81 -9.44 13.04
CA ILE A 172 -11.50 -10.76 12.50
C ILE A 172 -12.46 -11.12 11.36
N GLN A 173 -13.73 -10.72 11.47
CA GLN A 173 -14.75 -10.93 10.45
C GLN A 173 -14.38 -10.23 9.13
N GLU A 174 -13.95 -8.96 9.16
CA GLU A 174 -13.49 -8.24 7.97
C GLU A 174 -12.29 -8.91 7.30
N LEU A 175 -11.41 -9.53 8.08
CA LEU A 175 -10.27 -10.28 7.56
C LEU A 175 -10.65 -11.63 6.96
N SER A 176 -11.63 -12.36 7.58
CA SER A 176 -12.01 -13.71 7.13
C SER A 176 -12.95 -13.70 5.93
N ASP A 177 -13.94 -12.83 5.91
CA ASP A 177 -15.08 -12.90 4.99
C ASP A 177 -15.09 -11.75 3.96
N GLY A 178 -14.15 -10.82 4.06
CA GLY A 178 -14.07 -9.67 3.18
C GLY A 178 -13.38 -9.93 1.83
N ASN A 179 -13.36 -8.88 1.05
CA ASN A 179 -12.57 -8.76 -0.17
C ASN A 179 -11.98 -7.35 -0.26
N PHE A 180 -11.05 -7.14 -1.19
CA PHE A 180 -10.50 -5.82 -1.43
C PHE A 180 -11.57 -4.90 -2.03
N GLN A 181 -11.69 -3.71 -1.46
CA GLN A 181 -12.58 -2.65 -1.91
C GLN A 181 -11.74 -1.54 -2.52
N GLU A 182 -11.96 -1.26 -3.80
CA GLU A 182 -11.25 -0.23 -4.56
C GLU A 182 -11.64 1.19 -4.12
N VAL A 183 -12.90 1.35 -3.73
CA VAL A 183 -13.46 2.59 -3.18
C VAL A 183 -14.31 2.24 -1.96
N ILE A 184 -14.10 2.95 -0.87
CA ILE A 184 -14.88 2.76 0.36
C ILE A 184 -15.72 4.01 0.63
N ASN A 185 -17.03 3.80 0.70
CA ASN A 185 -17.97 4.86 1.06
C ASN A 185 -17.82 5.27 2.53
N ASP A 186 -18.45 6.37 2.91
CA ASP A 186 -18.53 6.78 4.31
C ASP A 186 -19.25 5.73 5.16
N SER A 187 -18.77 5.51 6.37
CA SER A 187 -19.34 4.55 7.31
C SER A 187 -20.55 5.10 8.08
N ILE A 188 -20.78 6.40 8.02
CA ILE A 188 -21.88 7.08 8.71
C ILE A 188 -23.03 7.30 7.74
N GLU A 189 -24.23 6.88 8.10
CA GLU A 189 -25.44 7.19 7.34
C GLU A 189 -25.78 8.68 7.50
N ILE A 190 -25.53 9.47 6.45
CA ILE A 190 -25.70 10.91 6.46
C ILE A 190 -26.89 11.29 5.56
N LYS A 191 -28.00 11.73 6.17
CA LYS A 191 -29.25 12.02 5.44
C LYS A 191 -29.20 13.32 4.61
N ASN A 192 -28.37 14.29 4.96
CA ASN A 192 -28.34 15.61 4.35
C ASN A 192 -26.94 16.01 3.85
N VAL A 193 -26.27 15.09 3.18
CA VAL A 193 -24.95 15.38 2.61
C VAL A 193 -25.06 16.39 1.48
N ASN A 194 -24.34 17.50 1.62
CA ASN A 194 -24.24 18.52 0.56
C ASN A 194 -22.82 18.64 -0.01
N LYS A 195 -21.84 18.01 0.63
CA LYS A 195 -20.45 17.96 0.19
C LYS A 195 -19.91 16.55 0.25
N LEU A 196 -19.29 16.12 -0.85
CA LEU A 196 -18.59 14.85 -0.94
C LEU A 196 -17.08 15.11 -1.05
N VAL A 197 -16.32 14.55 -0.12
CA VAL A 197 -14.86 14.69 -0.07
C VAL A 197 -14.24 13.36 -0.44
N PHE A 198 -13.40 13.34 -1.47
CA PHE A 198 -12.60 12.19 -1.85
C PHE A 198 -11.19 12.37 -1.33
N CYS A 199 -10.61 11.30 -0.80
CA CYS A 199 -9.23 11.28 -0.32
C CYS A 199 -8.63 9.88 -0.48
N SER A 200 -7.33 9.75 -0.24
CA SER A 200 -6.64 8.47 -0.16
C SER A 200 -5.73 8.41 1.07
N GLY A 201 -5.40 7.19 1.50
CA GLY A 201 -4.43 6.94 2.56
C GLY A 201 -4.77 7.55 3.91
N LYS A 202 -3.74 7.83 4.70
CA LYS A 202 -3.88 8.27 6.10
C LYS A 202 -4.65 9.58 6.28
N PHE A 203 -4.65 10.45 5.28
CA PHE A 203 -5.35 11.74 5.36
C PHE A 203 -6.85 11.59 5.62
N TYR A 204 -7.42 10.42 5.31
CA TYR A 204 -8.78 10.07 5.73
C TYR A 204 -9.00 10.25 7.23
N TYR A 205 -8.04 9.86 8.06
CA TYR A 205 -8.20 9.93 9.52
C TYR A 205 -8.15 11.36 10.04
N ASP A 206 -7.32 12.22 9.44
CA ASP A 206 -7.28 13.65 9.77
C ASP A 206 -8.62 14.32 9.42
N LEU A 207 -9.17 14.00 8.24
CA LEU A 207 -10.48 14.49 7.81
C LEU A 207 -11.61 13.98 8.72
N LEU A 208 -11.56 12.72 9.13
CA LEU A 208 -12.55 12.11 10.02
C LEU A 208 -12.53 12.76 11.40
N GLU A 209 -11.34 12.96 11.96
CA GLU A 209 -11.16 13.62 13.26
C GLU A 209 -11.69 15.03 13.23
N GLU A 210 -11.32 15.83 12.23
CA GLU A 210 -11.78 17.22 12.13
C GLU A 210 -13.29 17.29 11.87
N ARG A 211 -13.86 16.42 11.05
CA ARG A 211 -15.32 16.32 10.85
C ARG A 211 -16.04 16.04 12.16
N THR A 212 -15.50 15.11 12.95
CA THR A 212 -16.08 14.74 14.25
C THR A 212 -16.01 15.91 15.24
N LYS A 213 -14.86 16.55 15.33
CA LYS A 213 -14.62 17.71 16.20
C LYS A 213 -15.54 18.89 15.87
N LEU A 214 -15.80 19.12 14.58
CA LEU A 214 -16.70 20.17 14.11
C LEU A 214 -18.18 19.73 14.07
N GLU A 215 -18.49 18.52 14.52
CA GLU A 215 -19.86 17.96 14.52
C GLU A 215 -20.57 18.07 13.14
N ARG A 216 -19.78 17.97 12.04
CA ARG A 216 -20.31 18.12 10.67
C ARG A 216 -21.09 16.88 10.26
N THR A 217 -22.36 17.05 9.92
CA THR A 217 -23.27 16.00 9.45
C THR A 217 -23.62 16.13 7.96
N ASP A 218 -23.10 17.14 7.30
CA ASP A 218 -23.38 17.49 5.91
C ASP A 218 -22.23 17.13 4.95
N VAL A 219 -21.18 16.48 5.45
CA VAL A 219 -19.98 16.09 4.69
C VAL A 219 -19.78 14.59 4.74
N ALA A 220 -19.77 13.93 3.60
CA ALA A 220 -19.33 12.54 3.49
C ALA A 220 -17.88 12.45 2.97
N ILE A 221 -17.14 11.46 3.47
CA ILE A 221 -15.74 11.22 3.11
C ILE A 221 -15.63 9.86 2.41
N VAL A 222 -15.27 9.87 1.15
CA VAL A 222 -15.10 8.67 0.32
C VAL A 222 -13.62 8.39 0.12
N ARG A 223 -13.21 7.17 0.40
CA ARG A 223 -11.82 6.74 0.30
C ARG A 223 -11.54 6.06 -1.03
N ILE A 224 -10.59 6.58 -1.78
CA ILE A 224 -10.08 5.95 -3.00
C ILE A 224 -8.89 5.07 -2.56
N GLU A 225 -9.14 3.78 -2.39
CA GLU A 225 -8.15 2.81 -1.95
C GLU A 225 -7.28 2.31 -3.11
N GLN A 226 -7.87 2.18 -4.31
CA GLN A 226 -7.14 1.91 -5.55
C GLN A 226 -7.10 3.15 -6.43
N LEU A 227 -5.90 3.69 -6.61
CA LEU A 227 -5.67 4.89 -7.41
C LEU A 227 -5.61 4.57 -8.91
N PHE A 228 -5.11 3.36 -9.26
CA PHE A 228 -5.07 2.91 -10.65
C PHE A 228 -5.16 1.37 -10.75
N PRO A 229 -5.91 0.83 -11.73
CA PRO A 229 -6.95 1.55 -12.47
C PRO A 229 -8.07 2.05 -11.55
N LEU A 230 -8.58 3.24 -11.83
CA LEU A 230 -9.68 3.82 -11.05
C LEU A 230 -10.98 3.08 -11.35
N HIS A 231 -11.69 2.64 -10.31
CA HIS A 231 -12.94 1.88 -10.44
C HIS A 231 -14.13 2.83 -10.57
N LEU A 232 -14.35 3.30 -11.82
CA LEU A 232 -15.34 4.35 -12.13
C LEU A 232 -16.78 3.92 -11.81
N ASP A 233 -17.14 2.68 -12.06
CA ASP A 233 -18.52 2.18 -11.80
C ASP A 233 -18.85 2.24 -10.32
N THR A 234 -17.97 1.73 -9.46
CA THR A 234 -18.15 1.80 -8.00
C THR A 234 -18.18 3.24 -7.50
N LEU A 235 -17.35 4.11 -8.08
CA LEU A 235 -17.34 5.52 -7.74
C LEU A 235 -18.66 6.19 -8.10
N GLN A 236 -19.18 5.90 -9.28
CA GLN A 236 -20.49 6.41 -9.72
C GLN A 236 -21.62 5.89 -8.82
N ASP A 237 -21.64 4.60 -8.51
CA ASP A 237 -22.61 3.99 -7.59
C ASP A 237 -22.60 4.66 -6.19
N ILE A 238 -21.43 5.10 -5.74
CA ILE A 238 -21.32 5.83 -4.48
C ILE A 238 -21.86 7.25 -4.63
N ILE A 239 -21.50 7.96 -5.69
CA ILE A 239 -21.96 9.33 -5.95
C ILE A 239 -23.50 9.37 -6.03
N ASP A 240 -24.11 8.40 -6.68
CA ASP A 240 -25.57 8.33 -6.86
C ASP A 240 -26.34 8.14 -5.54
N LYS A 241 -25.68 7.65 -4.48
CA LYS A 241 -26.26 7.59 -3.14
C LYS A 241 -26.46 8.96 -2.48
N TYR A 242 -25.84 10.01 -3.03
CA TYR A 242 -25.84 11.36 -2.46
C TYR A 242 -26.50 12.39 -3.41
N PRO A 243 -27.78 12.32 -3.69
CA PRO A 243 -28.45 13.13 -4.72
C PRO A 243 -28.46 14.63 -4.42
N ASN A 244 -28.22 15.03 -3.17
CA ASN A 244 -28.25 16.43 -2.73
C ASN A 244 -26.86 17.10 -2.70
N VAL A 245 -25.82 16.41 -3.13
CA VAL A 245 -24.46 16.95 -3.15
C VAL A 245 -24.35 18.11 -4.13
N LYS A 246 -23.82 19.23 -3.63
CA LYS A 246 -23.58 20.45 -4.40
C LYS A 246 -22.09 20.71 -4.65
N LYS A 247 -21.22 20.06 -3.87
CA LYS A 247 -19.79 20.28 -3.94
C LYS A 247 -19.02 18.96 -3.84
N TYR A 248 -18.15 18.73 -4.81
CA TYR A 248 -17.19 17.65 -4.84
C TYR A 248 -15.81 18.22 -4.57
N VAL A 249 -15.02 17.56 -3.71
CA VAL A 249 -13.70 18.01 -3.29
C VAL A 249 -12.75 16.83 -3.31
N TRP A 250 -11.60 16.98 -3.95
CA TRP A 250 -10.45 16.14 -3.71
C TRP A 250 -9.63 16.76 -2.58
N ALA A 251 -9.27 15.95 -1.57
CA ALA A 251 -8.48 16.39 -0.43
C ALA A 251 -7.24 15.50 -0.29
N GLN A 252 -6.09 16.12 -0.21
CA GLN A 252 -4.79 15.47 -0.05
C GLN A 252 -3.89 16.26 0.89
N GLU A 253 -2.91 15.60 1.49
CA GLU A 253 -1.88 16.26 2.32
C GLU A 253 -0.67 16.71 1.48
N GLU A 254 -0.51 16.15 0.29
CA GLU A 254 0.56 16.47 -0.63
C GLU A 254 0.39 17.88 -1.22
N PRO A 255 1.49 18.57 -1.58
CA PRO A 255 1.43 19.82 -2.34
C PRO A 255 0.67 19.68 -3.66
N GLU A 256 0.14 20.80 -4.16
CA GLU A 256 -0.71 20.86 -5.37
C GLU A 256 -0.04 20.25 -6.62
N ASN A 257 1.26 20.22 -6.66
CA ASN A 257 2.06 19.68 -7.78
C ASN A 257 2.46 18.20 -7.62
N MET A 258 1.85 17.53 -6.67
CA MET A 258 2.11 16.11 -6.38
C MET A 258 0.83 15.29 -6.40
#